data_a3e44eb34bbcfa7e1dd36001914bbaaa
#
_entry.id   a3e44eb34bbcfa7e1dd36001914bbaaa
#
_cell.length_a   1.000
_cell.length_b   1.000
_cell.length_c   1.000
_cell.angle_alpha   90.00
_cell.angle_beta   90.00
_cell.angle_gamma   90.00
#
_symmetry.space_group_name_H-M   'P 1'
#
loop_
_entity.id
_entity.type
_entity.pdbx_description
1 polymer ?
#
loop_
_entity_poly.entity_id
_entity_poly.type
_entity_poly.pdbx_seq_one_letter_code
_entity_poly.pdbx_strand_id
1 'polypeptide(L)'
;MHNLENLIKIYNISSVGDYVNTISQTKDLDDKISCCNGLFPYEWDIIKNEIEPILTSFLETINKSTYTIGNLWGNIIKPNEEIGVHINTENGYDVIENTNLYIGTLNLKFNSIEHRGVYFADNSSKVNEYKPNAQLGDLILFPSNIYHRIPLNTSNDNMVILTITFEVN
;
A
#
# COMPACT_ATOMS: atom_id res chain seq x y z
N MET A 1 -21.15 7.04 -11.05
CA MET A 1 -19.79 6.42 -10.98
C MET A 1 -18.86 7.44 -10.37
N HIS A 2 -18.43 7.23 -9.14
CA HIS A 2 -17.29 8.01 -8.64
C HIS A 2 -16.09 7.59 -9.48
N ASN A 3 -15.41 8.56 -10.07
CA ASN A 3 -14.21 8.28 -10.83
C ASN A 3 -13.13 7.84 -9.85
N LEU A 4 -12.81 6.55 -9.79
CA LEU A 4 -11.82 5.96 -8.87
C LEU A 4 -10.47 6.69 -8.94
N GLU A 5 -10.07 7.15 -10.12
CA GLU A 5 -8.84 7.92 -10.32
C GLU A 5 -8.77 9.19 -9.46
N ASN A 6 -9.90 9.83 -9.17
CA ASN A 6 -9.92 11.03 -8.34
C ASN A 6 -9.72 10.73 -6.84
N LEU A 7 -10.07 9.51 -6.41
CA LEU A 7 -9.98 9.07 -5.01
C LEU A 7 -8.62 8.47 -4.67
N ILE A 8 -7.85 8.09 -5.68
CA ILE A 8 -6.56 7.43 -5.52
C ILE A 8 -5.45 8.44 -5.82
N LYS A 9 -4.52 8.60 -4.87
CA LYS A 9 -3.37 9.50 -5.02
C LYS A 9 -2.08 8.69 -5.02
N ILE A 10 -1.16 9.03 -5.92
CA ILE A 10 0.11 8.34 -6.07
C ILE A 10 1.23 9.35 -5.86
N TYR A 11 2.14 9.02 -4.96
CA TYR A 11 3.33 9.79 -4.65
C TYR A 11 4.55 8.89 -4.81
N ASN A 12 5.64 9.39 -5.38
CA ASN A 12 6.85 8.60 -5.50
C ASN A 12 7.87 8.99 -4.43
N ILE A 13 8.38 7.98 -3.72
CA ILE A 13 9.45 8.10 -2.74
C ILE A 13 10.71 7.55 -3.40
N SER A 14 11.50 8.43 -4.01
CA SER A 14 12.68 8.04 -4.79
C SER A 14 13.78 7.37 -3.95
N SER A 15 13.87 7.72 -2.66
CA SER A 15 14.83 7.15 -1.70
C SER A 15 14.54 5.70 -1.32
N VAL A 16 13.32 5.20 -1.56
CA VAL A 16 12.94 3.82 -1.20
C VAL A 16 13.81 2.78 -1.92
N GLY A 17 14.29 3.08 -3.13
CA GLY A 17 15.23 2.20 -3.84
C GLY A 17 16.50 1.90 -3.06
N ASP A 18 17.03 2.87 -2.33
CA ASP A 18 18.23 2.71 -1.51
C ASP A 18 17.93 1.89 -0.24
N TYR A 19 16.76 2.07 0.35
CA TYR A 19 16.31 1.29 1.53
C TYR A 19 16.02 -0.17 1.16
N VAL A 20 15.36 -0.41 0.03
CA VAL A 20 15.14 -1.78 -0.46
C VAL A 20 16.45 -2.50 -0.72
N ASN A 21 17.46 -1.80 -1.26
CA ASN A 21 18.79 -2.38 -1.42
C ASN A 21 19.46 -2.69 -0.07
N THR A 22 19.29 -1.83 0.92
CA THR A 22 19.79 -2.07 2.28
C THR A 22 19.02 -3.19 2.98
N ILE A 23 17.71 -3.22 2.86
CA ILE A 23 16.84 -4.25 3.43
C ILE A 23 17.00 -5.58 2.69
N SER A 24 17.14 -5.58 1.35
CA SER A 24 17.31 -6.81 0.55
C SER A 24 18.70 -7.43 0.68
N GLN A 25 19.71 -6.69 1.13
CA GLN A 25 21.02 -7.23 1.48
C GLN A 25 21.03 -7.97 2.82
N THR A 26 20.03 -7.75 3.68
CA THR A 26 19.77 -8.65 4.79
C THR A 26 19.07 -9.87 4.24
N LYS A 27 19.74 -11.03 4.25
CA LYS A 27 19.29 -12.33 3.71
C LYS A 27 17.93 -12.83 4.18
N ASP A 28 17.25 -12.11 5.07
CA ASP A 28 16.06 -12.52 5.80
C ASP A 28 14.85 -11.60 5.54
N LEU A 29 14.82 -10.84 4.43
CA LEU A 29 13.67 -9.99 4.13
C LEU A 29 12.37 -10.84 4.02
N ASP A 30 12.49 -12.01 3.40
CA ASP A 30 11.37 -12.93 3.22
C ASP A 30 10.85 -13.52 4.55
N ASP A 31 11.74 -13.70 5.55
CA ASP A 31 11.36 -14.21 6.87
C ASP A 31 10.88 -13.08 7.82
N LYS A 32 11.34 -11.86 7.61
CA LYS A 32 11.08 -10.72 8.51
C LYS A 32 9.80 -9.94 8.18
N ILE A 33 9.33 -10.01 6.93
CA ILE A 33 8.08 -9.37 6.48
C ILE A 33 6.91 -10.37 6.49
N SER A 34 7.13 -11.63 6.87
CA SER A 34 6.07 -12.61 6.94
C SER A 34 5.10 -12.30 8.09
N CYS A 35 3.90 -11.85 7.74
CA CYS A 35 2.71 -11.80 8.57
C CYS A 35 2.74 -10.90 9.82
N CYS A 36 2.10 -9.76 9.72
CA CYS A 36 1.50 -9.05 10.85
C CYS A 36 2.51 -8.57 11.93
N ASN A 37 3.07 -7.42 11.79
CA ASN A 37 3.92 -6.68 12.73
C ASN A 37 5.44 -6.75 12.53
N GLY A 38 5.93 -6.95 11.33
CA GLY A 38 7.32 -7.36 11.12
C GLY A 38 8.31 -6.35 10.57
N LEU A 39 8.06 -5.05 10.54
CA LEU A 39 9.15 -4.10 10.39
C LEU A 39 9.77 -3.83 11.77
N PHE A 40 11.10 -3.92 11.84
CA PHE A 40 11.81 -3.51 13.04
C PHE A 40 11.58 -2.03 13.31
N PRO A 41 11.49 -1.59 14.57
CA PRO A 41 11.26 -0.19 14.92
C PRO A 41 12.18 0.79 14.20
N TYR A 42 13.43 0.40 13.96
CA TYR A 42 14.43 1.22 13.27
C TYR A 42 14.10 1.46 11.78
N GLU A 43 13.72 0.40 11.08
CA GLU A 43 13.37 0.48 9.64
C GLU A 43 12.07 1.26 9.44
N TRP A 44 11.16 1.16 10.40
CA TRP A 44 9.93 1.94 10.40
C TRP A 44 10.18 3.44 10.54
N ASP A 45 11.05 3.86 11.44
CA ASP A 45 11.36 5.27 11.64
C ASP A 45 11.92 5.93 10.37
N ILE A 46 12.73 5.20 9.59
CA ILE A 46 13.23 5.68 8.31
C ILE A 46 12.06 5.88 7.33
N ILE A 47 11.24 4.85 7.13
CA ILE A 47 10.09 4.89 6.21
C ILE A 47 9.08 5.96 6.67
N LYS A 48 8.84 6.07 7.95
CA LYS A 48 7.94 7.06 8.54
C LYS A 48 8.39 8.48 8.20
N ASN A 49 9.67 8.80 8.36
CA ASN A 49 10.21 10.11 8.03
C ASN A 49 10.01 10.50 6.56
N GLU A 50 10.06 9.53 5.65
CA GLU A 50 9.81 9.76 4.22
C GLU A 50 8.31 9.88 3.89
N ILE A 51 7.45 9.19 4.62
CA ILE A 51 6.00 9.17 4.40
C ILE A 51 5.31 10.40 5.03
N GLU A 52 5.75 10.86 6.18
CA GLU A 52 5.11 11.97 6.92
C GLU A 52 4.90 13.25 6.08
N PRO A 53 5.87 13.75 5.29
CA PRO A 53 5.66 14.90 4.43
C PRO A 53 4.59 14.67 3.36
N ILE A 54 4.51 13.44 2.85
CA ILE A 54 3.51 13.03 1.85
C ILE A 54 2.12 12.99 2.48
N LEU A 55 1.98 12.39 3.67
CA LEU A 55 0.71 12.35 4.39
C LEU A 55 0.23 13.77 4.71
N THR A 56 1.12 14.65 5.13
CA THR A 56 0.79 16.07 5.38
C THR A 56 0.25 16.74 4.13
N SER A 57 0.93 16.59 2.99
CA SER A 57 0.45 17.14 1.71
C SER A 57 -0.86 16.50 1.25
N PHE A 58 -1.04 15.21 1.49
CA PHE A 58 -2.30 14.51 1.18
C PHE A 58 -3.47 15.07 2.00
N LEU A 59 -3.28 15.32 3.31
CA LEU A 59 -4.32 15.90 4.18
C LEU A 59 -4.84 17.23 3.64
N GLU A 60 -3.98 18.09 3.13
CA GLU A 60 -4.37 19.35 2.49
C GLU A 60 -5.33 19.12 1.32
N THR A 61 -5.08 18.07 0.51
CA THR A 61 -5.93 17.74 -0.65
C THR A 61 -7.34 17.30 -0.29
N ILE A 62 -7.54 16.79 0.93
CA ILE A 62 -8.82 16.29 1.45
C ILE A 62 -9.42 17.20 2.54
N ASN A 63 -8.85 18.41 2.75
CA ASN A 63 -9.25 19.38 3.77
C ASN A 63 -9.25 18.81 5.20
N LYS A 64 -8.21 18.08 5.55
CA LYS A 64 -7.94 17.53 6.88
C LYS A 64 -6.65 18.13 7.43
N SER A 65 -6.47 18.07 8.77
CA SER A 65 -5.34 18.72 9.42
C SER A 65 -4.43 17.78 10.21
N THR A 66 -4.94 16.64 10.62
CA THR A 66 -4.18 15.67 11.43
C THR A 66 -4.50 14.24 11.02
N TYR A 67 -3.59 13.34 11.37
CA TYR A 67 -3.78 11.91 11.18
C TYR A 67 -3.19 11.13 12.34
N THR A 68 -3.66 9.90 12.49
CA THR A 68 -3.09 8.90 13.40
C THR A 68 -2.77 7.65 12.60
N ILE A 69 -1.52 7.19 12.64
CA ILE A 69 -1.14 5.92 12.04
C ILE A 69 -1.69 4.79 12.90
N GLY A 70 -2.42 3.88 12.27
CA GLY A 70 -2.96 2.67 12.87
C GLY A 70 -2.00 1.48 12.72
N ASN A 71 -2.32 0.58 11.81
CA ASN A 71 -1.55 -0.63 11.57
C ASN A 71 -0.56 -0.46 10.42
N LEU A 72 0.53 -1.23 10.51
CA LEU A 72 1.56 -1.33 9.49
C LEU A 72 1.90 -2.80 9.29
N TRP A 73 1.92 -3.27 8.05
CA TRP A 73 2.35 -4.64 7.74
C TRP A 73 2.92 -4.75 6.33
N GLY A 74 3.79 -5.73 6.13
CA GLY A 74 4.33 -6.09 4.83
C GLY A 74 3.57 -7.24 4.20
N ASN A 75 3.43 -7.20 2.88
CA ASN A 75 2.91 -8.28 2.05
C ASN A 75 4.02 -8.73 1.11
N ILE A 76 4.43 -10.00 1.21
CA ILE A 76 5.28 -10.65 0.22
C ILE A 76 4.38 -11.46 -0.70
N ILE A 77 4.36 -11.11 -1.97
CA ILE A 77 3.61 -11.80 -3.00
C ILE A 77 4.60 -12.60 -3.84
N LYS A 78 4.66 -13.90 -3.58
CA LYS A 78 5.56 -14.81 -4.28
C LYS A 78 5.11 -15.06 -5.73
N PRO A 79 5.98 -15.61 -6.58
CA PRO A 79 5.58 -16.11 -7.89
C PRO A 79 4.33 -16.99 -7.81
N ASN A 80 3.34 -16.72 -8.67
CA ASN A 80 2.04 -17.40 -8.71
C ASN A 80 1.13 -17.17 -7.49
N GLU A 81 1.38 -16.16 -6.67
CA GLU A 81 0.47 -15.73 -5.61
C GLU A 81 -0.28 -14.44 -6.00
N GLU A 82 -1.45 -14.25 -5.41
CA GLU A 82 -2.26 -13.03 -5.51
C GLU A 82 -2.90 -12.71 -4.16
N ILE A 83 -3.34 -11.45 -3.99
CA ILE A 83 -4.26 -11.08 -2.91
C ILE A 83 -5.61 -10.78 -3.56
N GLY A 84 -6.62 -11.55 -3.16
CA GLY A 84 -7.98 -11.43 -3.69
C GLY A 84 -8.60 -10.06 -3.43
N VAL A 85 -9.75 -9.79 -4.07
CA VAL A 85 -10.50 -8.55 -3.85
C VAL A 85 -11.00 -8.46 -2.42
N HIS A 86 -10.70 -7.36 -1.77
CA HIS A 86 -11.12 -7.05 -0.39
C HIS A 86 -11.20 -5.54 -0.15
N ILE A 87 -11.70 -5.18 1.00
CA ILE A 87 -11.59 -3.85 1.60
C ILE A 87 -10.84 -4.01 2.93
N ASN A 88 -10.13 -2.97 3.36
CA ASN A 88 -9.47 -2.98 4.66
C ASN A 88 -10.39 -2.33 5.70
N THR A 89 -10.85 -3.12 6.65
CA THR A 89 -11.66 -2.65 7.78
C THR A 89 -10.89 -2.85 9.08
N GLU A 90 -11.15 -2.01 10.10
CA GLU A 90 -10.47 -2.10 11.39
C GLU A 90 -10.66 -3.46 12.10
N ASN A 91 -11.75 -4.16 11.82
CA ASN A 91 -12.12 -5.40 12.53
C ASN A 91 -12.39 -6.60 11.60
N GLY A 92 -12.03 -6.51 10.32
CA GLY A 92 -12.30 -7.60 9.36
C GLY A 92 -13.77 -7.83 9.02
N TYR A 93 -14.66 -6.94 9.45
CA TYR A 93 -16.08 -6.94 9.12
C TYR A 93 -16.41 -5.76 8.22
N ASP A 94 -17.35 -5.95 7.30
CA ASP A 94 -17.78 -4.99 6.26
C ASP A 94 -18.47 -3.71 6.82
N VAL A 95 -17.88 -3.05 7.81
CA VAL A 95 -18.40 -1.78 8.30
C VAL A 95 -17.85 -0.65 7.42
N ILE A 96 -18.60 -0.32 6.39
CA ILE A 96 -18.33 0.71 5.39
C ILE A 96 -18.42 2.15 5.98
N GLU A 97 -18.63 2.32 7.27
CA GLU A 97 -19.03 3.60 7.85
C GLU A 97 -17.88 4.55 8.24
N ASN A 98 -16.64 4.08 8.36
CA ASN A 98 -15.54 5.00 8.69
C ASN A 98 -14.98 5.68 7.44
N THR A 99 -15.54 6.84 7.10
CA THR A 99 -15.10 7.68 5.97
C THR A 99 -13.76 8.37 6.19
N ASN A 100 -13.18 8.25 7.40
CA ASN A 100 -11.93 8.88 7.78
C ASN A 100 -10.74 7.91 7.76
N LEU A 101 -10.97 6.62 7.54
CA LEU A 101 -9.90 5.62 7.44
C LEU A 101 -9.36 5.54 6.01
N TYR A 102 -8.05 5.65 5.89
CA TYR A 102 -7.32 5.56 4.64
C TYR A 102 -6.27 4.46 4.70
N ILE A 103 -5.91 4.00 3.51
CA ILE A 103 -4.86 3.01 3.30
C ILE A 103 -3.75 3.65 2.46
N GLY A 104 -2.52 3.33 2.83
CA GLY A 104 -1.34 3.57 2.00
C GLY A 104 -0.70 2.24 1.62
N THR A 105 -0.38 2.03 0.36
CA THR A 105 0.43 0.89 -0.10
C THR A 105 1.71 1.40 -0.73
N LEU A 106 2.86 0.99 -0.21
CA LEU A 106 4.17 1.39 -0.70
C LEU A 106 4.87 0.22 -1.38
N ASN A 107 5.26 0.39 -2.63
CA ASN A 107 6.00 -0.61 -3.41
C ASN A 107 7.48 -0.64 -2.99
N LEU A 108 7.86 -1.58 -2.15
CA LEU A 108 9.22 -1.71 -1.61
C LEU A 108 10.15 -2.56 -2.49
N LYS A 109 9.66 -3.67 -3.05
CA LYS A 109 10.38 -4.47 -4.04
C LYS A 109 9.44 -4.68 -5.23
N PHE A 110 9.72 -3.98 -6.31
CA PHE A 110 8.81 -3.88 -7.42
C PHE A 110 9.54 -3.68 -8.74
N ASN A 111 9.23 -4.53 -9.72
CA ASN A 111 9.65 -4.39 -11.11
C ASN A 111 8.44 -4.01 -11.95
N SER A 112 8.37 -2.79 -12.42
CA SER A 112 7.21 -2.25 -13.16
C SER A 112 6.92 -2.95 -14.50
N ILE A 113 7.87 -3.73 -15.01
CA ILE A 113 7.68 -4.50 -16.26
C ILE A 113 6.93 -5.82 -15.98
N GLU A 114 7.26 -6.47 -14.86
CA GLU A 114 6.80 -7.83 -14.54
C GLU A 114 5.73 -7.85 -13.44
N HIS A 115 5.88 -6.97 -12.45
CA HIS A 115 4.93 -6.87 -11.36
C HIS A 115 3.72 -6.03 -11.73
N ARG A 116 2.60 -6.34 -11.11
CA ARG A 116 1.36 -5.55 -11.18
C ARG A 116 1.07 -5.04 -9.78
N GLY A 117 1.00 -3.73 -9.64
CA GLY A 117 0.65 -3.09 -8.37
C GLY A 117 -0.80 -3.33 -7.96
N VAL A 118 -1.25 -2.58 -6.97
CA VAL A 118 -2.62 -2.66 -6.47
C VAL A 118 -3.60 -2.21 -7.56
N TYR A 119 -4.64 -3.02 -7.82
CA TYR A 119 -5.77 -2.70 -8.68
C TYR A 119 -6.98 -2.34 -7.83
N PHE A 120 -7.78 -1.41 -8.28
CA PHE A 120 -8.94 -0.88 -7.57
C PHE A 120 -10.21 -1.19 -8.36
N ALA A 121 -11.29 -1.50 -7.66
CA ALA A 121 -12.57 -1.82 -8.27
C ALA A 121 -13.70 -1.03 -7.61
N ASP A 122 -14.77 -0.76 -8.37
CA ASP A 122 -15.97 -0.10 -7.85
C ASP A 122 -16.85 -1.02 -7.01
N ASN A 123 -16.63 -2.34 -7.11
CA ASN A 123 -17.32 -3.37 -6.33
C ASN A 123 -16.48 -4.67 -6.30
N SER A 124 -16.97 -5.66 -5.56
CA SER A 124 -16.30 -6.96 -5.42
C SER A 124 -16.23 -7.81 -6.70
N SER A 125 -16.94 -7.43 -7.77
CA SER A 125 -17.06 -8.23 -9.00
C SER A 125 -15.91 -8.06 -10.00
N LYS A 126 -14.98 -7.14 -9.78
CA LYS A 126 -13.85 -6.81 -10.69
C LYS A 126 -14.29 -6.33 -12.09
N VAL A 127 -15.51 -5.86 -12.27
CA VAL A 127 -16.02 -5.50 -13.61
C VAL A 127 -15.36 -4.23 -14.15
N ASN A 128 -15.15 -3.24 -13.28
CA ASN A 128 -14.51 -1.98 -13.64
C ASN A 128 -13.29 -1.78 -12.74
N GLU A 129 -12.10 -2.09 -13.25
CA GLU A 129 -10.86 -1.91 -12.50
C GLU A 129 -10.10 -0.67 -12.97
N TYR A 130 -9.67 0.14 -12.01
CA TYR A 130 -8.62 1.11 -12.22
C TYR A 130 -7.26 0.46 -11.90
N LYS A 131 -6.33 0.58 -12.85
CA LYS A 131 -5.01 -0.06 -12.82
C LYS A 131 -3.95 1.03 -12.91
N PRO A 132 -3.50 1.58 -11.79
CA PRO A 132 -2.46 2.60 -11.82
C PRO A 132 -1.17 2.04 -12.42
N ASN A 133 -0.45 2.91 -13.13
CA ASN A 133 0.88 2.58 -13.62
C ASN A 133 1.88 2.71 -12.48
N ALA A 134 1.95 1.69 -11.64
CA ALA A 134 2.75 1.68 -10.43
C ALA A 134 4.24 1.43 -10.70
N GLN A 135 5.10 2.04 -9.89
CA GLN A 135 6.55 1.92 -9.94
C GLN A 135 7.12 1.61 -8.55
N LEU A 136 8.39 1.23 -8.52
CA LEU A 136 9.14 1.11 -7.27
C LEU A 136 9.12 2.45 -6.52
N GLY A 137 8.86 2.41 -5.22
CA GLY A 137 8.78 3.60 -4.37
C GLY A 137 7.45 4.35 -4.45
N ASP A 138 6.48 3.90 -5.26
CA ASP A 138 5.16 4.52 -5.26
C ASP A 138 4.40 4.21 -3.99
N LEU A 139 4.01 5.27 -3.29
CA LEU A 139 3.04 5.27 -2.21
C LEU A 139 1.67 5.63 -2.77
N ILE A 140 0.75 4.69 -2.73
CA ILE A 140 -0.61 4.84 -3.25
C ILE A 140 -1.56 5.00 -2.07
N LEU A 141 -2.22 6.15 -1.96
CA LEU A 141 -3.15 6.50 -0.88
C LEU A 141 -4.58 6.46 -1.38
N PHE A 142 -5.48 5.81 -0.62
CA PHE A 142 -6.89 5.66 -0.99
C PHE A 142 -7.78 5.42 0.23
N PRO A 143 -9.10 5.74 0.15
CA PRO A 143 -10.07 5.42 1.19
C PRO A 143 -10.17 3.91 1.45
N SER A 144 -10.28 3.50 2.70
CA SER A 144 -10.28 2.08 3.12
C SER A 144 -11.46 1.27 2.56
N ASN A 145 -12.56 1.95 2.23
CA ASN A 145 -13.78 1.35 1.69
C ASN A 145 -13.74 1.10 0.17
N ILE A 146 -12.61 1.37 -0.49
CA ILE A 146 -12.44 1.03 -1.90
C ILE A 146 -12.00 -0.43 -2.02
N TYR A 147 -12.73 -1.21 -2.83
CA TYR A 147 -12.33 -2.57 -3.18
C TYR A 147 -11.01 -2.56 -3.94
N HIS A 148 -10.08 -3.39 -3.49
CA HIS A 148 -8.77 -3.50 -4.12
C HIS A 148 -8.24 -4.94 -4.06
N ARG A 149 -7.25 -5.21 -4.89
CA ARG A 149 -6.55 -6.49 -4.93
C ARG A 149 -5.12 -6.32 -5.42
N ILE A 150 -4.30 -7.30 -5.18
CA ILE A 150 -3.02 -7.46 -5.86
C ILE A 150 -3.18 -8.63 -6.84
N PRO A 151 -3.07 -8.40 -8.15
CA PRO A 151 -3.24 -9.45 -9.15
C PRO A 151 -2.10 -10.47 -9.08
N LEU A 152 -2.31 -11.61 -9.73
CA LEU A 152 -1.34 -12.71 -9.79
C LEU A 152 0.05 -12.20 -10.15
N ASN A 153 1.04 -12.50 -9.32
CA ASN A 153 2.43 -12.25 -9.60
C ASN A 153 2.93 -13.28 -10.63
N THR A 154 3.06 -12.86 -11.87
CA THR A 154 3.51 -13.72 -12.99
C THR A 154 5.03 -13.67 -13.21
N SER A 155 5.75 -12.91 -12.39
CA SER A 155 7.21 -12.85 -12.42
C SER A 155 7.85 -14.07 -11.73
N ASN A 156 9.16 -14.18 -11.84
CA ASN A 156 9.95 -15.17 -11.09
C ASN A 156 10.45 -14.63 -9.73
N ASP A 157 10.18 -13.36 -9.42
CA ASP A 157 10.63 -12.68 -8.22
C ASP A 157 9.48 -12.34 -7.27
N ASN A 158 9.80 -12.26 -5.97
CA ASN A 158 8.85 -11.77 -5.00
C ASN A 158 8.60 -10.28 -5.21
N MET A 159 7.35 -9.87 -5.15
CA MET A 159 6.94 -8.49 -4.99
C MET A 159 6.72 -8.18 -3.50
N VAL A 160 7.16 -7.03 -3.01
CA VAL A 160 6.98 -6.63 -1.62
C VAL A 160 6.25 -5.29 -1.56
N ILE A 161 5.14 -5.29 -0.85
CA ILE A 161 4.32 -4.10 -0.64
C ILE A 161 4.14 -3.89 0.87
N LEU A 162 4.46 -2.69 1.34
CA LEU A 162 4.12 -2.25 2.68
C LEU A 162 2.72 -1.65 2.68
N THR A 163 1.87 -2.06 3.61
CA THR A 163 0.53 -1.50 3.79
C THR A 163 0.45 -0.76 5.13
N ILE A 164 -0.14 0.42 5.09
CA ILE A 164 -0.30 1.33 6.23
C ILE A 164 -1.76 1.70 6.33
N THR A 165 -2.34 1.65 7.53
CA THR A 165 -3.63 2.28 7.81
C THR A 165 -3.42 3.58 8.56
N PHE A 166 -4.21 4.60 8.26
CA PHE A 166 -4.21 5.85 9.01
C PHE A 166 -5.60 6.48 9.02
N GLU A 167 -5.95 7.03 10.15
CA GLU A 167 -7.20 7.75 10.36
C GLU A 167 -6.94 9.25 10.27
N VAL A 168 -7.80 9.98 9.54
CA VAL A 168 -7.69 11.43 9.35
C VAL A 168 -8.75 12.18 10.15
N ASN A 169 -8.38 13.33 10.75
CA ASN A 169 -9.23 14.13 11.62
C ASN A 169 -9.33 15.58 11.16
#